data_21a521f15b8b84f4d690381feabc787e
#
_entry.id   21a521f15b8b84f4d690381feabc787e
#
_cell.length_a   1.000
_cell.length_b   1.000
_cell.length_c   1.000
_cell.angle_alpha   90.00
_cell.angle_beta   90.00
_cell.angle_gamma   90.00
#
_symmetry.space_group_name_H-M   'P 1'
#
loop_
_entity.id
_entity.type
_entity.pdbx_description
1 polymer ?
#
loop_
_entity_poly.entity_id
_entity_poly.type
_entity_poly.pdbx_seq_one_letter_code
_entity_poly.pdbx_strand_id
1 'polypeptide(L)'
;MRIEPPHKGKVCRSLKVIFTLTRRKRRARVPAMNIITLLLPYQPPWDWQQFHSHFALRAIPGLESLSANSYSRGFSIDRAPGWFRVAPLPGQNALELRCRLASPAHLDQLEQRVRRMFDLDSEPEAIALHLSADELLAPLLQRNPGLRLPVAFDPFEQAVRAIVGQQVTVKAAVTIVGRLVQRVGTLIETPETLGISHLFPSPQALAEADLTGIGMPGKRVQCLQHFAARIADGGLKLHLADGSAALIEQLCALPGIGPWTAEYIALRAFGEGDAFPASDLGLLKAPVWGTEGIDARRLKARAEAWRPWRAYAAAHLWHNYSGG
;
A
#
# COMPACT_ATOMS: atom_id res chain seq x y z
N MET A 1 -25.68 -18.62 -22.00
CA MET A 1 -24.43 -19.33 -22.31
C MET A 1 -23.43 -18.84 -21.26
N ARG A 2 -23.15 -19.68 -20.22
CA ARG A 2 -22.22 -19.30 -19.14
C ARG A 2 -20.81 -19.53 -19.65
N ILE A 3 -19.99 -18.49 -19.62
CA ILE A 3 -18.56 -18.59 -19.92
C ILE A 3 -17.86 -18.88 -18.60
N GLU A 4 -17.31 -20.10 -18.47
CA GLU A 4 -16.44 -20.46 -17.35
C GLU A 4 -15.08 -19.75 -17.47
N PRO A 5 -14.44 -19.32 -16.35
CA PRO A 5 -13.13 -18.70 -16.38
C PRO A 5 -12.04 -19.73 -16.70
N PRO A 6 -10.96 -19.33 -17.37
CA PRO A 6 -9.86 -20.24 -17.73
C PRO A 6 -9.09 -20.74 -16.50
N HIS A 7 -8.74 -22.01 -16.54
CA HIS A 7 -7.95 -22.71 -15.53
C HIS A 7 -6.58 -22.03 -15.32
N LYS A 8 -6.28 -21.71 -14.07
CA LYS A 8 -4.97 -21.20 -13.62
C LYS A 8 -3.87 -22.24 -13.87
N GLY A 9 -3.05 -22.00 -14.89
CA GLY A 9 -1.81 -22.73 -15.10
C GLY A 9 -0.86 -22.48 -13.95
N LYS A 10 -0.44 -23.56 -13.26
CA LYS A 10 0.60 -23.51 -12.21
C LYS A 10 1.94 -23.15 -12.86
N VAL A 11 2.38 -21.90 -12.68
CA VAL A 11 3.77 -21.50 -12.99
C VAL A 11 4.67 -22.14 -11.95
N CYS A 12 5.51 -23.07 -12.38
CA CYS A 12 6.51 -23.71 -11.54
C CYS A 12 7.59 -22.66 -11.18
N ARG A 13 7.60 -22.19 -9.92
CA ARG A 13 8.54 -21.19 -9.41
C ARG A 13 9.78 -21.90 -8.89
N SER A 14 10.90 -21.79 -9.63
CA SER A 14 12.22 -22.16 -9.10
C SER A 14 12.73 -21.00 -8.25
N LEU A 15 12.64 -21.12 -6.93
CA LEU A 15 13.27 -20.20 -5.98
C LEU A 15 14.79 -20.34 -6.02
N LYS A 16 15.51 -19.29 -6.45
CA LYS A 16 16.95 -19.19 -6.20
C LYS A 16 17.15 -18.38 -4.91
N VAL A 17 17.40 -19.07 -3.82
CA VAL A 17 17.82 -18.47 -2.55
C VAL A 17 19.36 -18.38 -2.55
N ILE A 18 19.90 -17.17 -2.46
CA ILE A 18 21.36 -16.95 -2.37
C ILE A 18 21.67 -16.54 -0.93
N PHE A 19 22.35 -17.42 -0.20
CA PHE A 19 22.86 -17.13 1.14
C PHE A 19 24.24 -16.48 1.04
N THR A 20 24.39 -15.22 1.44
CA THR A 20 25.70 -14.58 1.55
C THR A 20 26.11 -14.49 3.03
N LEU A 21 27.07 -15.32 3.42
CA LEU A 21 27.68 -15.31 4.75
C LEU A 21 28.88 -14.36 4.77
N THR A 22 28.75 -13.19 5.41
CA THR A 22 29.87 -12.29 5.65
C THR A 22 30.43 -12.48 7.05
N ARG A 23 31.66 -13.06 7.15
CA ARG A 23 32.41 -13.20 8.39
C ARG A 23 33.18 -11.90 8.70
N ARG A 24 32.83 -11.17 9.77
CA ARG A 24 33.66 -10.12 10.37
C ARG A 24 34.05 -10.48 11.83
N LYS A 25 35.30 -10.15 12.18
CA LYS A 25 35.97 -10.53 13.45
C LYS A 25 35.33 -9.91 14.70
N ARG A 26 35.35 -10.64 15.77
CA ARG A 26 34.85 -10.52 17.16
C ARG A 26 34.91 -9.11 17.78
N ARG A 27 33.76 -8.53 18.05
CA ARG A 27 33.39 -7.84 19.29
C ARG A 27 31.98 -8.33 19.63
N ALA A 28 31.65 -8.48 20.93
CA ALA A 28 30.45 -9.08 21.53
C ALA A 28 29.42 -9.69 20.55
N ARG A 29 29.10 -10.98 20.69
CA ARG A 29 28.20 -11.75 19.84
C ARG A 29 26.79 -11.14 19.83
N VAL A 30 26.54 -10.20 18.93
CA VAL A 30 25.23 -10.08 18.30
C VAL A 30 25.12 -11.28 17.35
N PRO A 31 24.08 -12.14 17.42
CA PRO A 31 23.95 -13.25 16.50
C PRO A 31 24.04 -12.73 15.07
N ALA A 32 24.83 -13.41 14.22
CA ALA A 32 25.03 -13.02 12.83
C ALA A 32 23.65 -12.86 12.19
N MET A 33 23.32 -11.62 11.83
CA MET A 33 22.01 -11.27 11.28
C MET A 33 21.96 -11.81 9.83
N ASN A 34 21.27 -12.94 9.65
CA ASN A 34 21.07 -13.51 8.32
C ASN A 34 20.18 -12.57 7.49
N ILE A 35 20.78 -11.87 6.54
CA ILE A 35 20.06 -11.11 5.52
C ILE A 35 19.68 -12.10 4.42
N ILE A 36 18.39 -12.17 4.12
CA ILE A 36 17.83 -12.96 3.03
C ILE A 36 17.65 -12.03 1.82
N THR A 37 17.99 -12.54 0.63
CA THR A 37 17.78 -11.83 -0.63
C THR A 37 16.91 -12.68 -1.55
N LEU A 38 15.82 -12.11 -2.06
CA LEU A 38 14.92 -12.71 -3.04
C LEU A 38 14.86 -11.85 -4.31
N LEU A 39 14.61 -12.50 -5.43
CA LEU A 39 14.26 -11.87 -6.69
C LEU A 39 12.75 -11.96 -6.90
N LEU A 40 12.12 -10.81 -7.11
CA LEU A 40 10.68 -10.69 -7.32
C LEU A 40 10.42 -10.31 -8.77
N PRO A 41 10.21 -11.28 -9.68
CA PRO A 41 9.89 -10.99 -11.08
C PRO A 41 8.49 -10.37 -11.21
N TYR A 42 8.33 -9.52 -12.25
CA TYR A 42 7.06 -8.92 -12.63
C TYR A 42 6.86 -8.97 -14.16
N GLN A 43 5.63 -8.79 -14.62
CA GLN A 43 5.33 -8.62 -16.04
C GLN A 43 5.50 -7.15 -16.45
N PRO A 44 6.31 -6.84 -17.49
CA PRO A 44 6.41 -5.47 -18.02
C PRO A 44 5.10 -5.10 -18.79
N PRO A 45 4.83 -3.80 -18.97
CA PRO A 45 5.57 -2.66 -18.45
C PRO A 45 5.31 -2.43 -16.94
N TRP A 46 6.33 -1.91 -16.25
CA TRP A 46 6.26 -1.58 -14.83
C TRP A 46 7.24 -0.41 -14.55
N ASP A 47 6.78 0.63 -13.84
CA ASP A 47 7.52 1.86 -13.65
C ASP A 47 7.94 2.06 -12.19
N TRP A 48 9.25 1.94 -11.91
CA TRP A 48 9.83 2.22 -10.59
C TRP A 48 9.56 3.66 -10.14
N GLN A 49 9.69 4.63 -11.05
CA GLN A 49 9.58 6.04 -10.69
C GLN A 49 8.17 6.41 -10.19
N GLN A 50 7.14 5.78 -10.75
CA GLN A 50 5.77 5.93 -10.29
C GLN A 50 5.61 5.47 -8.83
N PHE A 51 6.11 4.29 -8.49
CA PHE A 51 6.09 3.78 -7.11
C PHE A 51 6.94 4.63 -6.19
N HIS A 52 8.16 4.97 -6.61
CA HIS A 52 9.07 5.80 -5.83
C HIS A 52 8.43 7.14 -5.47
N SER A 53 7.85 7.85 -6.44
CA SER A 53 7.20 9.14 -6.24
C SER A 53 5.98 9.02 -5.31
N HIS A 54 5.17 7.96 -5.48
CA HIS A 54 4.03 7.71 -4.63
C HIS A 54 4.42 7.50 -3.16
N PHE A 55 5.43 6.65 -2.90
CA PHE A 55 5.89 6.36 -1.55
C PHE A 55 6.68 7.52 -0.94
N ALA A 56 7.52 8.22 -1.73
CA ALA A 56 8.28 9.37 -1.25
C ALA A 56 7.37 10.48 -0.68
N LEU A 57 6.25 10.75 -1.36
CA LEU A 57 5.27 11.75 -0.92
C LEU A 57 4.59 11.38 0.42
N ARG A 58 4.58 10.08 0.78
CA ARG A 58 3.84 9.51 1.91
C ARG A 58 4.73 8.88 2.98
N ALA A 59 6.02 8.84 2.77
CA ALA A 59 6.97 8.20 3.67
C ALA A 59 6.96 8.84 5.06
N ILE A 60 6.96 8.00 6.08
CA ILE A 60 7.04 8.42 7.48
C ILE A 60 8.50 8.26 7.95
N PRO A 61 9.17 9.36 8.33
CA PRO A 61 10.54 9.31 8.82
C PRO A 61 10.69 8.34 9.99
N GLY A 62 11.74 7.52 9.95
CA GLY A 62 12.00 6.50 10.96
C GLY A 62 11.25 5.18 10.78
N LEU A 63 10.12 5.16 10.08
CA LEU A 63 9.40 3.95 9.68
C LEU A 63 9.76 3.51 8.27
N GLU A 64 9.89 4.48 7.35
CA GLU A 64 10.18 4.30 5.94
C GLU A 64 11.36 5.18 5.51
N SER A 65 12.13 4.71 4.56
CA SER A 65 13.27 5.45 3.99
C SER A 65 13.38 5.15 2.49
N LEU A 66 13.62 6.19 1.71
CA LEU A 66 13.80 6.10 0.26
C LEU A 66 15.16 6.68 -0.14
N SER A 67 15.79 6.03 -1.11
CA SER A 67 16.87 6.60 -1.92
C SER A 67 16.42 6.61 -3.38
N ALA A 68 17.19 7.21 -4.30
CA ALA A 68 16.83 7.27 -5.72
C ALA A 68 16.38 5.90 -6.30
N ASN A 69 17.02 4.81 -5.86
CA ASN A 69 16.82 3.47 -6.40
C ASN A 69 16.41 2.44 -5.33
N SER A 70 15.86 2.85 -4.21
CA SER A 70 15.37 1.88 -3.22
C SER A 70 14.32 2.46 -2.30
N TYR A 71 13.47 1.57 -1.80
CA TYR A 71 12.54 1.79 -0.70
C TYR A 71 12.87 0.81 0.42
N SER A 72 12.88 1.29 1.64
CA SER A 72 13.13 0.47 2.83
C SER A 72 12.11 0.79 3.91
N ARG A 73 11.75 -0.22 4.73
CA ARG A 73 10.87 0.00 5.88
C ARG A 73 11.08 -1.03 6.99
N GLY A 74 10.71 -0.62 8.21
CA GLY A 74 10.47 -1.51 9.34
C GLY A 74 9.07 -2.12 9.27
N PHE A 75 8.91 -3.34 9.75
CA PHE A 75 7.61 -4.03 9.80
C PHE A 75 7.53 -5.00 10.99
N SER A 76 6.30 -5.41 11.31
CA SER A 76 6.03 -6.52 12.21
C SER A 76 5.10 -7.52 11.51
N ILE A 77 5.43 -8.81 11.59
CA ILE A 77 4.59 -9.92 11.16
C ILE A 77 4.44 -10.85 12.37
N ASP A 78 3.19 -11.12 12.79
CA ASP A 78 2.87 -11.91 13.99
C ASP A 78 3.66 -11.45 15.23
N ARG A 79 3.76 -10.12 15.44
CA ARG A 79 4.53 -9.43 16.48
C ARG A 79 6.05 -9.60 16.37
N ALA A 80 6.54 -10.30 15.35
CA ALA A 80 7.97 -10.45 15.11
C ALA A 80 8.49 -9.28 14.26
N PRO A 81 9.48 -8.50 14.76
CA PRO A 81 10.00 -7.34 14.05
C PRO A 81 10.93 -7.76 12.91
N GLY A 82 10.95 -6.94 11.89
CA GLY A 82 11.85 -7.08 10.76
C GLY A 82 12.02 -5.78 9.99
N TRP A 83 12.89 -5.80 9.01
CA TRP A 83 12.99 -4.74 8.02
C TRP A 83 13.22 -5.34 6.63
N PHE A 84 12.85 -4.59 5.61
CA PHE A 84 13.23 -4.92 4.24
C PHE A 84 13.65 -3.70 3.44
N ARG A 85 14.38 -3.96 2.36
CA ARG A 85 14.72 -3.02 1.32
C ARG A 85 14.39 -3.63 -0.03
N VAL A 86 13.74 -2.85 -0.90
CA VAL A 86 13.42 -3.21 -2.28
C VAL A 86 14.14 -2.25 -3.21
N ALA A 87 14.68 -2.78 -4.31
CA ALA A 87 15.33 -2.02 -5.37
C ALA A 87 15.07 -2.66 -6.74
N PRO A 88 14.90 -1.88 -7.83
CA PRO A 88 14.84 -2.43 -9.17
C PRO A 88 16.19 -3.02 -9.58
N LEU A 89 16.17 -4.12 -10.34
CA LEU A 89 17.36 -4.71 -10.91
C LEU A 89 17.59 -4.18 -12.32
N PRO A 90 18.70 -3.48 -12.57
CA PRO A 90 18.98 -2.95 -13.90
C PRO A 90 19.00 -4.07 -14.96
N GLY A 91 18.30 -3.86 -16.06
CA GLY A 91 18.24 -4.81 -17.18
C GLY A 91 17.42 -6.09 -16.93
N GLN A 92 16.66 -6.16 -15.83
CA GLN A 92 15.79 -7.29 -15.52
C GLN A 92 14.39 -6.81 -15.12
N ASN A 93 13.36 -7.56 -15.52
CA ASN A 93 11.98 -7.32 -15.08
C ASN A 93 11.77 -7.93 -13.68
N ALA A 94 12.55 -7.47 -12.71
CA ALA A 94 12.50 -7.97 -11.33
C ALA A 94 12.94 -6.89 -10.32
N LEU A 95 12.44 -7.02 -9.09
CA LEU A 95 12.93 -6.31 -7.92
C LEU A 95 13.82 -7.22 -7.08
N GLU A 96 14.88 -6.66 -6.50
CA GLU A 96 15.62 -7.30 -5.42
C GLU A 96 14.95 -6.95 -4.08
N LEU A 97 14.54 -7.96 -3.33
CA LEU A 97 14.08 -7.82 -1.94
C LEU A 97 15.17 -8.32 -1.01
N ARG A 98 15.73 -7.43 -0.19
CA ARG A 98 16.64 -7.77 0.90
C ARG A 98 15.92 -7.56 2.23
N CYS A 99 15.95 -8.55 3.10
CA CYS A 99 15.23 -8.47 4.37
C CYS A 99 15.96 -9.13 5.52
N ARG A 100 15.60 -8.71 6.74
CA ARG A 100 15.88 -9.40 7.99
C ARG A 100 14.55 -9.77 8.62
N LEU A 101 14.41 -11.03 8.98
CA LEU A 101 13.27 -11.61 9.66
C LEU A 101 13.68 -12.17 11.02
N ALA A 102 12.82 -12.05 12.01
CA ALA A 102 13.00 -12.73 13.28
C ALA A 102 12.83 -14.25 13.15
N SER A 103 11.99 -14.70 12.18
CA SER A 103 11.80 -16.10 11.85
C SER A 103 11.71 -16.31 10.34
N PRO A 104 12.42 -17.30 9.75
CA PRO A 104 12.27 -17.66 8.34
C PRO A 104 10.84 -18.05 7.94
N ALA A 105 10.02 -18.52 8.88
CA ALA A 105 8.63 -18.90 8.64
C ALA A 105 7.76 -17.72 8.10
N HIS A 106 8.19 -16.47 8.32
CA HIS A 106 7.49 -15.30 7.82
C HIS A 106 7.92 -14.86 6.40
N LEU A 107 8.84 -15.59 5.76
CA LEU A 107 9.41 -15.19 4.48
C LEU A 107 8.35 -15.14 3.36
N ASP A 108 7.52 -16.17 3.25
CA ASP A 108 6.47 -16.25 2.23
C ASP A 108 5.43 -15.14 2.43
N GLN A 109 5.07 -14.84 3.68
CA GLN A 109 4.13 -13.76 4.00
C GLN A 109 4.74 -12.39 3.69
N LEU A 110 6.03 -12.18 3.98
CA LEU A 110 6.74 -10.96 3.60
C LEU A 110 6.77 -10.82 2.07
N GLU A 111 7.16 -11.87 1.34
CA GLU A 111 7.20 -11.86 -0.12
C GLU A 111 5.84 -11.48 -0.70
N GLN A 112 4.77 -12.14 -0.28
CA GLN A 112 3.40 -11.85 -0.75
C GLN A 112 2.99 -10.40 -0.48
N ARG A 113 3.30 -9.87 0.72
CA ARG A 113 3.00 -8.46 1.05
C ARG A 113 3.79 -7.48 0.18
N VAL A 114 5.07 -7.75 -0.08
CA VAL A 114 5.91 -6.91 -0.95
C VAL A 114 5.44 -7.00 -2.41
N ARG A 115 5.13 -8.19 -2.91
CA ARG A 115 4.57 -8.37 -4.26
C ARG A 115 3.29 -7.58 -4.45
N ARG A 116 2.37 -7.64 -3.48
CA ARG A 116 1.13 -6.84 -3.48
C ARG A 116 1.43 -5.34 -3.41
N MET A 117 2.37 -4.92 -2.55
CA MET A 117 2.73 -3.52 -2.36
C MET A 117 3.19 -2.84 -3.65
N PHE A 118 3.90 -3.58 -4.50
CA PHE A 118 4.43 -3.13 -5.78
C PHE A 118 3.63 -3.65 -6.99
N ASP A 119 2.47 -4.27 -6.73
CA ASP A 119 1.54 -4.77 -7.77
C ASP A 119 2.25 -5.63 -8.83
N LEU A 120 3.10 -6.58 -8.38
CA LEU A 120 3.97 -7.35 -9.26
C LEU A 120 3.25 -8.52 -9.97
N ASP A 121 2.05 -8.89 -9.50
CA ASP A 121 1.29 -10.04 -9.98
C ASP A 121 0.14 -9.64 -10.92
N SER A 122 -0.05 -8.34 -11.19
CA SER A 122 -1.10 -7.90 -12.11
C SER A 122 -0.77 -8.17 -13.59
N GLU A 123 -1.80 -8.21 -14.42
CA GLU A 123 -1.72 -8.48 -15.86
C GLU A 123 -1.90 -7.16 -16.65
N PRO A 124 -0.83 -6.40 -16.92
CA PRO A 124 -0.92 -5.04 -17.48
C PRO A 124 -1.59 -4.99 -18.86
N GLU A 125 -1.33 -5.99 -19.69
CA GLU A 125 -1.91 -6.03 -21.05
C GLU A 125 -3.42 -6.20 -21.01
N ALA A 126 -3.94 -7.10 -20.16
CA ALA A 126 -5.37 -7.33 -20.01
C ALA A 126 -6.08 -6.08 -19.45
N ILE A 127 -5.47 -5.42 -18.45
CA ILE A 127 -5.97 -4.18 -17.85
C ILE A 127 -6.01 -3.07 -18.90
N ALA A 128 -4.90 -2.86 -19.63
CA ALA A 128 -4.79 -1.82 -20.65
C ALA A 128 -5.78 -2.05 -21.80
N LEU A 129 -5.93 -3.28 -22.28
CA LEU A 129 -6.87 -3.64 -23.33
C LEU A 129 -8.30 -3.29 -22.94
N HIS A 130 -8.71 -3.65 -21.73
CA HIS A 130 -10.06 -3.39 -21.22
C HIS A 130 -10.33 -1.89 -21.04
N LEU A 131 -9.45 -1.18 -20.37
CA LEU A 131 -9.63 0.24 -20.05
C LEU A 131 -9.47 1.16 -21.28
N SER A 132 -8.73 0.73 -22.30
CA SER A 132 -8.57 1.48 -23.56
C SER A 132 -9.85 1.55 -24.40
N ALA A 133 -10.87 0.78 -24.06
CA ALA A 133 -12.21 0.93 -24.67
C ALA A 133 -12.87 2.27 -24.30
N ASP A 134 -12.44 2.91 -23.21
CA ASP A 134 -12.87 4.26 -22.84
C ASP A 134 -11.96 5.31 -23.52
N GLU A 135 -12.56 6.14 -24.39
CA GLU A 135 -11.87 7.17 -25.18
C GLU A 135 -11.07 8.19 -24.35
N LEU A 136 -11.49 8.46 -23.10
CA LEU A 136 -10.80 9.40 -22.21
C LEU A 136 -9.67 8.73 -21.42
N LEU A 137 -9.77 7.43 -21.14
CA LEU A 137 -8.72 6.68 -20.48
C LEU A 137 -7.62 6.22 -21.44
N ALA A 138 -7.94 5.89 -22.70
CA ALA A 138 -6.98 5.38 -23.67
C ALA A 138 -5.71 6.26 -23.79
N PRO A 139 -5.79 7.60 -23.91
CA PRO A 139 -4.61 8.45 -23.97
C PRO A 139 -3.79 8.45 -22.65
N LEU A 140 -4.43 8.23 -21.49
CA LEU A 140 -3.75 8.17 -20.20
C LEU A 140 -2.93 6.88 -20.07
N LEU A 141 -3.51 5.75 -20.49
CA LEU A 141 -2.86 4.45 -20.55
C LEU A 141 -1.65 4.46 -21.50
N GLN A 142 -1.80 5.04 -22.69
CA GLN A 142 -0.71 5.14 -23.67
C GLN A 142 0.46 5.98 -23.15
N ARG A 143 0.20 7.05 -22.42
CA ARG A 143 1.26 7.89 -21.82
C ARG A 143 1.98 7.22 -20.65
N ASN A 144 1.29 6.37 -19.90
CA ASN A 144 1.81 5.75 -18.67
C ASN A 144 1.54 4.23 -18.68
N PRO A 145 2.11 3.45 -19.62
CA PRO A 145 1.78 2.03 -19.77
C PRO A 145 2.25 1.16 -18.59
N GLY A 146 3.26 1.64 -17.83
CA GLY A 146 3.79 0.95 -16.65
C GLY A 146 3.14 1.32 -15.33
N LEU A 147 2.07 2.15 -15.36
CA LEU A 147 1.40 2.60 -14.15
C LEU A 147 0.61 1.45 -13.51
N ARG A 148 0.80 1.26 -12.21
CA ARG A 148 0.22 0.18 -11.40
C ARG A 148 -0.44 0.72 -10.14
N LEU A 149 -0.96 -0.17 -9.29
CA LEU A 149 -1.56 0.18 -7.99
C LEU A 149 -0.52 0.14 -6.87
N PRO A 150 -0.03 1.29 -6.35
CA PRO A 150 0.71 1.27 -5.10
C PRO A 150 -0.21 0.87 -3.94
N VAL A 151 0.13 -0.22 -3.27
CA VAL A 151 -0.62 -0.79 -2.15
C VAL A 151 0.22 -0.68 -0.88
N ALA A 152 -0.40 -0.50 0.27
CA ALA A 152 0.31 -0.43 1.54
C ALA A 152 0.84 -1.81 1.95
N PHE A 153 1.92 -1.83 2.70
CA PHE A 153 2.48 -3.05 3.25
C PHE A 153 1.54 -3.72 4.27
N ASP A 154 0.89 -2.90 5.10
CA ASP A 154 0.01 -3.36 6.18
C ASP A 154 -1.38 -2.71 6.10
N PRO A 155 -2.47 -3.51 6.11
CA PRO A 155 -3.83 -3.00 6.01
C PRO A 155 -4.25 -2.12 7.18
N PHE A 156 -3.83 -2.43 8.43
CA PHE A 156 -4.16 -1.62 9.60
C PHE A 156 -3.50 -0.24 9.51
N GLU A 157 -2.21 -0.22 9.18
CA GLU A 157 -1.49 1.04 8.96
C GLU A 157 -2.17 1.90 7.89
N GLN A 158 -2.57 1.29 6.77
CA GLN A 158 -3.23 2.03 5.69
C GLN A 158 -4.59 2.59 6.12
N ALA A 159 -5.36 1.85 6.89
CA ALA A 159 -6.63 2.34 7.42
C ALA A 159 -6.41 3.52 8.38
N VAL A 160 -5.40 3.44 9.26
CA VAL A 160 -4.99 4.56 10.12
C VAL A 160 -4.62 5.79 9.27
N ARG A 161 -3.78 5.61 8.24
CA ARG A 161 -3.39 6.69 7.31
C ARG A 161 -4.60 7.31 6.61
N ALA A 162 -5.59 6.50 6.21
CA ALA A 162 -6.83 6.96 5.57
C ALA A 162 -7.70 7.77 6.53
N ILE A 163 -7.87 7.32 7.78
CA ILE A 163 -8.63 8.04 8.82
C ILE A 163 -7.96 9.38 9.17
N VAL A 164 -6.64 9.37 9.36
CA VAL A 164 -5.84 10.59 9.62
C VAL A 164 -5.92 11.56 8.43
N GLY A 165 -5.90 11.03 7.21
CA GLY A 165 -5.92 11.80 5.96
C GLY A 165 -7.25 12.46 5.61
N GLN A 166 -8.34 12.16 6.33
CA GLN A 166 -9.64 12.79 6.07
C GLN A 166 -9.57 14.32 6.17
N GLN A 167 -9.97 15.01 5.09
CA GLN A 167 -10.06 16.48 5.04
C GLN A 167 -8.76 17.24 5.37
N VAL A 168 -7.60 16.63 5.12
CA VAL A 168 -6.30 17.28 5.27
C VAL A 168 -5.42 16.99 4.05
N THR A 169 -4.38 17.81 3.86
CA THR A 169 -3.39 17.57 2.80
C THR A 169 -2.55 16.32 3.10
N VAL A 170 -1.98 15.69 2.06
CA VAL A 170 -1.07 14.54 2.22
C VAL A 170 0.09 14.89 3.17
N LYS A 171 0.68 16.09 3.03
CA LYS A 171 1.76 16.57 3.91
C LYS A 171 1.32 16.66 5.38
N ALA A 172 0.12 17.16 5.66
CA ALA A 172 -0.40 17.22 7.03
C ALA A 172 -0.67 15.81 7.59
N ALA A 173 -1.24 14.91 6.79
CA ALA A 173 -1.44 13.52 7.18
C ALA A 173 -0.12 12.81 7.52
N VAL A 174 0.92 12.96 6.69
CA VAL A 174 2.27 12.43 6.94
C VAL A 174 2.83 12.96 8.26
N THR A 175 2.69 14.26 8.53
CA THR A 175 3.15 14.86 9.79
C THR A 175 2.45 14.26 11.01
N ILE A 176 1.13 14.08 10.94
CA ILE A 176 0.35 13.52 12.05
C ILE A 176 0.70 12.03 12.26
N VAL A 177 0.76 11.23 11.18
CA VAL A 177 1.15 9.82 11.28
C VAL A 177 2.59 9.68 11.79
N GLY A 178 3.50 10.57 11.38
CA GLY A 178 4.86 10.64 11.93
C GLY A 178 4.86 10.84 13.45
N ARG A 179 4.03 11.75 13.97
CA ARG A 179 3.86 11.95 15.43
C ARG A 179 3.29 10.71 16.11
N LEU A 180 2.34 10.01 15.48
CA LEU A 180 1.81 8.74 16.01
C LEU A 180 2.92 7.69 16.12
N VAL A 181 3.73 7.52 15.07
CA VAL A 181 4.85 6.57 15.05
C VAL A 181 5.89 6.93 16.13
N GLN A 182 6.25 8.20 16.27
CA GLN A 182 7.21 8.64 17.29
C GLN A 182 6.69 8.47 18.72
N ARG A 183 5.39 8.66 18.95
CA ARG A 183 4.78 8.59 20.30
C ARG A 183 4.43 7.18 20.74
N VAL A 184 3.94 6.35 19.80
CA VAL A 184 3.28 5.07 20.10
C VAL A 184 3.98 3.89 19.41
N GLY A 185 4.80 4.15 18.39
CA GLY A 185 5.53 3.11 17.65
C GLY A 185 6.58 2.42 18.53
N THR A 186 6.94 1.20 18.14
CA THR A 186 7.96 0.41 18.84
C THR A 186 9.33 0.66 18.21
N LEU A 187 10.36 0.89 19.02
CA LEU A 187 11.73 1.01 18.54
C LEU A 187 12.23 -0.33 17.97
N ILE A 188 12.98 -0.25 16.88
CA ILE A 188 13.64 -1.39 16.25
C ILE A 188 15.11 -1.07 15.94
N GLU A 189 15.99 -2.04 16.16
CA GLU A 189 17.38 -1.95 15.73
C GLU A 189 17.51 -2.34 14.25
N THR A 190 18.03 -1.43 13.44
CA THR A 190 18.32 -1.64 12.02
C THR A 190 19.73 -1.12 11.71
N PRO A 191 20.33 -1.49 10.55
CA PRO A 191 21.52 -0.80 10.08
C PRO A 191 21.26 0.70 9.95
N GLU A 192 22.15 1.54 10.49
CA GLU A 192 22.01 3.01 10.44
C GLU A 192 21.79 3.54 9.03
N THR A 193 22.41 2.88 8.03
CA THR A 193 22.28 3.23 6.61
C THR A 193 20.86 3.12 6.06
N LEU A 194 19.94 2.47 6.79
CA LEU A 194 18.54 2.35 6.38
C LEU A 194 17.68 3.52 6.85
N GLY A 195 18.11 4.28 7.87
CA GLY A 195 17.33 5.40 8.42
C GLY A 195 15.99 4.97 9.05
N ILE A 196 15.88 3.72 9.49
CA ILE A 196 14.68 3.13 10.10
C ILE A 196 14.95 2.92 11.58
N SER A 197 14.05 3.37 12.43
CA SER A 197 14.18 3.29 13.89
C SER A 197 12.89 2.85 14.60
N HIS A 198 11.77 2.81 13.89
CA HIS A 198 10.46 2.51 14.47
C HIS A 198 9.69 1.50 13.64
N LEU A 199 8.81 0.78 14.32
CA LEU A 199 7.69 0.03 13.74
C LEU A 199 6.42 0.86 13.90
N PHE A 200 5.44 0.62 13.02
CA PHE A 200 4.12 1.21 13.15
C PHE A 200 3.45 0.74 14.45
N PRO A 201 2.68 1.60 15.15
CA PRO A 201 1.95 1.21 16.36
C PRO A 201 1.06 -0.01 16.15
N SER A 202 1.02 -0.90 17.13
CA SER A 202 0.03 -1.99 17.13
C SER A 202 -1.38 -1.44 17.35
N PRO A 203 -2.44 -2.17 16.93
CA PRO A 203 -3.83 -1.79 17.21
C PRO A 203 -4.08 -1.52 18.69
N GLN A 204 -3.61 -2.40 19.56
CA GLN A 204 -3.74 -2.27 21.01
C GLN A 204 -3.07 -0.98 21.52
N ALA A 205 -1.80 -0.75 21.16
CA ALA A 205 -1.07 0.43 21.58
C ALA A 205 -1.73 1.73 21.13
N LEU A 206 -2.27 1.75 19.90
CA LEU A 206 -2.94 2.94 19.37
C LEU A 206 -4.31 3.19 20.03
N ALA A 207 -5.03 2.13 20.38
CA ALA A 207 -6.32 2.24 21.07
C ALA A 207 -6.18 2.86 22.47
N GLU A 208 -5.07 2.54 23.19
CA GLU A 208 -4.83 2.92 24.58
C GLU A 208 -3.99 4.20 24.73
N ALA A 209 -3.41 4.71 23.64
CA ALA A 209 -2.48 5.84 23.69
C ALA A 209 -3.16 7.15 24.09
N ASP A 210 -2.46 7.98 24.85
CA ASP A 210 -2.81 9.41 24.94
C ASP A 210 -2.40 10.13 23.66
N LEU A 211 -3.41 10.53 22.87
CA LEU A 211 -3.24 11.25 21.61
C LEU A 211 -3.52 12.76 21.74
N THR A 212 -3.53 13.29 22.96
CA THR A 212 -3.68 14.74 23.21
C THR A 212 -2.58 15.50 22.47
N GLY A 213 -2.95 16.53 21.73
CA GLY A 213 -2.02 17.37 20.97
C GLY A 213 -1.40 16.71 19.73
N ILE A 214 -1.91 15.55 19.28
CA ILE A 214 -1.35 14.84 18.09
C ILE A 214 -1.52 15.64 16.78
N GLY A 215 -2.44 16.60 16.75
CA GLY A 215 -2.72 17.44 15.58
C GLY A 215 -3.99 17.06 14.84
N MET A 216 -4.87 16.30 15.48
CA MET A 216 -6.19 15.94 14.95
C MET A 216 -7.33 16.50 15.81
N PRO A 217 -8.51 16.81 15.21
CA PRO A 217 -9.73 17.12 15.98
C PRO A 217 -10.13 15.92 16.88
N GLY A 218 -10.66 16.21 18.08
CA GLY A 218 -11.01 15.19 19.06
C GLY A 218 -11.93 14.08 18.53
N LYS A 219 -12.95 14.44 17.72
CA LYS A 219 -13.84 13.43 17.08
C LYS A 219 -13.08 12.48 16.17
N ARG A 220 -12.03 12.92 15.48
CA ARG A 220 -11.21 12.06 14.62
C ARG A 220 -10.26 11.20 15.44
N VAL A 221 -9.73 11.70 16.56
CA VAL A 221 -8.99 10.90 17.53
C VAL A 221 -9.87 9.76 18.06
N GLN A 222 -11.11 10.08 18.47
CA GLN A 222 -12.08 9.06 18.92
C GLN A 222 -12.38 8.00 17.84
N CYS A 223 -12.59 8.42 16.59
CA CYS A 223 -12.79 7.51 15.46
C CYS A 223 -11.57 6.58 15.30
N LEU A 224 -10.36 7.14 15.32
CA LEU A 224 -9.11 6.38 15.18
C LEU A 224 -8.93 5.36 16.31
N GLN A 225 -9.14 5.76 17.55
CA GLN A 225 -9.00 4.89 18.72
C GLN A 225 -10.09 3.82 18.76
N HIS A 226 -11.34 4.18 18.40
CA HIS A 226 -12.42 3.19 18.27
C HIS A 226 -12.11 2.14 17.20
N PHE A 227 -11.65 2.57 16.01
CA PHE A 227 -11.20 1.67 14.95
C PHE A 227 -10.08 0.74 15.45
N ALA A 228 -9.05 1.30 16.10
CA ALA A 228 -7.92 0.52 16.62
C ALA A 228 -8.38 -0.50 17.69
N ALA A 229 -9.28 -0.12 18.59
CA ALA A 229 -9.86 -1.02 19.60
C ALA A 229 -10.62 -2.18 18.96
N ARG A 230 -11.47 -1.90 17.92
CA ARG A 230 -12.21 -2.94 17.20
C ARG A 230 -11.32 -3.95 16.46
N ILE A 231 -10.12 -3.51 16.02
CA ILE A 231 -9.12 -4.43 15.47
C ILE A 231 -8.43 -5.23 16.58
N ALA A 232 -8.08 -4.57 17.70
CA ALA A 232 -7.38 -5.20 18.82
C ALA A 232 -8.20 -6.29 19.51
N ASP A 233 -9.51 -6.08 19.66
CA ASP A 233 -10.46 -7.04 20.27
C ASP A 233 -10.95 -8.13 19.31
N GLY A 234 -10.56 -8.06 18.01
CA GLY A 234 -10.98 -8.99 16.97
C GLY A 234 -12.41 -8.79 16.46
N GLY A 235 -13.08 -7.72 16.89
CA GLY A 235 -14.42 -7.37 16.46
C GLY A 235 -14.50 -6.79 15.05
N LEU A 236 -13.36 -6.39 14.48
CA LEU A 236 -13.20 -6.06 13.06
C LEU A 236 -11.97 -6.78 12.51
N LYS A 237 -12.14 -7.47 11.40
CA LYS A 237 -11.03 -8.16 10.70
C LYS A 237 -10.78 -7.50 9.37
N LEU A 238 -9.55 -7.06 9.15
CA LEU A 238 -9.11 -6.46 7.88
C LEU A 238 -8.67 -7.54 6.91
N HIS A 239 -9.61 -8.09 6.14
CA HIS A 239 -9.38 -9.06 5.06
C HIS A 239 -10.45 -8.96 3.97
N LEU A 240 -10.18 -9.60 2.83
CA LEU A 240 -11.11 -9.70 1.70
C LEU A 240 -11.71 -11.11 1.54
N ALA A 241 -11.69 -11.94 2.58
CA ALA A 241 -12.19 -13.32 2.49
C ALA A 241 -13.68 -13.38 2.09
N ASP A 242 -14.47 -12.41 2.57
CA ASP A 242 -15.90 -12.27 2.28
C ASP A 242 -16.19 -11.25 1.16
N GLY A 243 -15.14 -10.84 0.42
CA GLY A 243 -15.20 -9.84 -0.63
C GLY A 243 -15.03 -8.40 -0.12
N SER A 244 -14.73 -7.48 -1.07
CA SER A 244 -14.52 -6.06 -0.75
C SER A 244 -15.81 -5.35 -0.30
N ALA A 245 -16.96 -5.74 -0.81
CA ALA A 245 -18.24 -5.17 -0.40
C ALA A 245 -18.53 -5.38 1.09
N ALA A 246 -18.28 -6.59 1.62
CA ALA A 246 -18.45 -6.89 3.04
C ALA A 246 -17.49 -6.08 3.92
N LEU A 247 -16.22 -5.93 3.49
CA LEU A 247 -15.26 -5.08 4.19
C LEU A 247 -15.70 -3.61 4.21
N ILE A 248 -16.16 -3.07 3.08
CA ILE A 248 -16.64 -1.70 2.96
C ILE A 248 -17.84 -1.46 3.88
N GLU A 249 -18.81 -2.38 3.91
CA GLU A 249 -19.95 -2.33 4.80
C GLU A 249 -19.54 -2.30 6.27
N GLN A 250 -18.66 -3.22 6.70
CA GLN A 250 -18.12 -3.27 8.06
C GLN A 250 -17.40 -1.98 8.45
N LEU A 251 -16.60 -1.41 7.55
CA LEU A 251 -15.91 -0.15 7.79
C LEU A 251 -16.88 1.02 7.91
N CYS A 252 -17.88 1.10 7.04
CA CYS A 252 -18.92 2.15 7.08
C CYS A 252 -19.81 2.09 8.32
N ALA A 253 -19.92 0.93 8.97
CA ALA A 253 -20.64 0.79 10.23
C ALA A 253 -19.90 1.47 11.42
N LEU A 254 -18.61 1.83 11.25
CA LEU A 254 -17.85 2.50 12.29
C LEU A 254 -18.09 4.02 12.25
N PRO A 255 -18.35 4.67 13.40
CA PRO A 255 -18.53 6.10 13.46
C PRO A 255 -17.32 6.88 12.91
N GLY A 256 -17.55 7.75 11.93
CA GLY A 256 -16.50 8.57 11.31
C GLY A 256 -15.80 7.95 10.10
N ILE A 257 -16.17 6.74 9.69
CA ILE A 257 -15.70 6.12 8.45
C ILE A 257 -16.84 6.12 7.44
N GLY A 258 -16.71 6.95 6.41
CA GLY A 258 -17.67 7.03 5.31
C GLY A 258 -17.26 6.18 4.09
N PRO A 259 -18.15 6.11 3.07
CA PRO A 259 -17.92 5.27 1.88
C PRO A 259 -16.60 5.58 1.17
N TRP A 260 -16.22 6.87 1.03
CA TRP A 260 -14.94 7.22 0.42
C TRP A 260 -13.74 6.60 1.17
N THR A 261 -13.74 6.71 2.51
CA THR A 261 -12.63 6.16 3.32
C THR A 261 -12.58 4.65 3.23
N ALA A 262 -13.74 3.98 3.27
CA ALA A 262 -13.83 2.52 3.18
C ALA A 262 -13.36 2.00 1.80
N GLU A 263 -13.81 2.61 0.70
CA GLU A 263 -13.36 2.29 -0.66
C GLU A 263 -11.86 2.55 -0.84
N TYR A 264 -11.36 3.67 -0.32
CA TYR A 264 -9.93 4.00 -0.36
C TYR A 264 -9.08 2.99 0.43
N ILE A 265 -9.59 2.49 1.56
CA ILE A 265 -8.95 1.41 2.32
C ILE A 265 -8.95 0.11 1.50
N ALA A 266 -10.08 -0.30 0.91
CA ALA A 266 -10.14 -1.49 0.08
C ALA A 266 -9.12 -1.43 -1.07
N LEU A 267 -9.03 -0.29 -1.76
CA LEU A 267 -8.08 -0.07 -2.84
C LEU A 267 -6.62 -0.08 -2.35
N ARG A 268 -6.28 0.76 -1.36
CA ARG A 268 -4.89 1.03 -0.97
C ARG A 268 -4.30 0.07 0.05
N ALA A 269 -5.14 -0.63 0.84
CA ALA A 269 -4.68 -1.62 1.81
C ALA A 269 -4.60 -3.04 1.22
N PHE A 270 -5.45 -3.34 0.25
CA PHE A 270 -5.59 -4.70 -0.28
C PHE A 270 -5.26 -4.84 -1.76
N GLY A 271 -5.22 -3.74 -2.51
CA GLY A 271 -5.07 -3.77 -3.96
C GLY A 271 -6.34 -4.29 -4.66
N GLU A 272 -7.52 -4.02 -4.06
CA GLU A 272 -8.79 -4.43 -4.67
C GLU A 272 -8.98 -3.72 -6.01
N GLY A 273 -8.89 -4.48 -7.10
CA GLY A 273 -8.88 -3.98 -8.47
C GLY A 273 -10.16 -3.25 -8.88
N ASP A 274 -11.27 -3.58 -8.22
CA ASP A 274 -12.58 -2.99 -8.50
C ASP A 274 -13.06 -1.98 -7.44
N ALA A 275 -12.26 -1.67 -6.40
CA ALA A 275 -12.58 -0.61 -5.45
C ALA A 275 -12.46 0.78 -6.12
N PHE A 276 -13.45 1.66 -5.88
CA PHE A 276 -13.51 2.93 -6.58
C PHE A 276 -14.13 4.05 -5.74
N PRO A 277 -13.32 4.92 -5.12
CA PRO A 277 -13.79 6.04 -4.30
C PRO A 277 -14.34 7.18 -5.19
N ALA A 278 -15.50 6.99 -5.80
CA ALA A 278 -16.09 7.88 -6.83
C ALA A 278 -16.27 9.35 -6.38
N SER A 279 -16.27 9.62 -5.08
CA SER A 279 -16.35 10.98 -4.51
C SER A 279 -14.99 11.61 -4.20
N ASP A 280 -13.88 10.97 -4.62
CA ASP A 280 -12.53 11.50 -4.41
C ASP A 280 -12.28 12.77 -5.23
N LEU A 281 -11.81 13.83 -4.58
CA LEU A 281 -11.62 15.13 -5.23
C LEU A 281 -10.63 15.06 -6.40
N GLY A 282 -9.54 14.27 -6.28
CA GLY A 282 -8.57 14.10 -7.36
C GLY A 282 -9.16 13.39 -8.57
N LEU A 283 -10.11 12.46 -8.35
CA LEU A 283 -10.85 11.82 -9.45
C LEU A 283 -11.83 12.79 -10.09
N LEU A 284 -12.58 13.56 -9.29
CA LEU A 284 -13.59 14.49 -9.79
C LEU A 284 -12.99 15.68 -10.54
N LYS A 285 -11.74 16.05 -10.22
CA LYS A 285 -11.02 17.19 -10.78
C LYS A 285 -9.88 16.81 -11.71
N ALA A 286 -9.81 15.53 -12.13
CA ALA A 286 -8.81 15.09 -13.08
C ALA A 286 -8.92 15.92 -14.39
N PRO A 287 -7.80 16.43 -14.95
CA PRO A 287 -7.82 17.32 -16.12
C PRO A 287 -8.52 16.75 -17.36
N VAL A 288 -8.63 15.43 -17.45
CA VAL A 288 -9.34 14.75 -18.53
C VAL A 288 -10.82 15.15 -18.63
N TRP A 289 -11.43 15.66 -17.56
CA TRP A 289 -12.80 16.15 -17.52
C TRP A 289 -12.95 17.62 -17.94
N GLY A 290 -11.85 18.32 -18.27
CA GLY A 290 -11.85 19.76 -18.49
C GLY A 290 -11.92 20.58 -17.21
N THR A 291 -12.14 21.91 -17.34
CA THR A 291 -12.10 22.86 -16.23
C THR A 291 -13.22 22.66 -15.21
N GLU A 292 -14.39 22.22 -15.65
CA GLU A 292 -15.56 21.99 -14.79
C GLU A 292 -15.42 20.75 -13.91
N GLY A 293 -14.61 19.77 -14.34
CA GLY A 293 -14.52 18.46 -13.70
C GLY A 293 -15.77 17.61 -13.98
N ILE A 294 -15.97 16.58 -13.14
CA ILE A 294 -17.14 15.68 -13.22
C ILE A 294 -17.77 15.55 -11.83
N ASP A 295 -19.09 15.38 -11.74
CA ASP A 295 -19.73 15.03 -10.47
C ASP A 295 -19.62 13.54 -10.16
N ALA A 296 -19.72 13.21 -8.85
CA ALA A 296 -19.54 11.83 -8.36
C ALA A 296 -20.54 10.83 -8.96
N ARG A 297 -21.77 11.25 -9.23
CA ARG A 297 -22.82 10.38 -9.81
C ARG A 297 -22.46 10.01 -11.24
N ARG A 298 -22.08 10.99 -12.06
CA ARG A 298 -21.65 10.75 -13.45
C ARG A 298 -20.39 9.94 -13.51
N LEU A 299 -19.39 10.24 -12.65
CA LEU A 299 -18.17 9.47 -12.57
C LEU A 299 -18.46 8.01 -12.18
N LYS A 300 -19.30 7.77 -11.17
CA LYS A 300 -19.70 6.42 -10.77
C LYS A 300 -20.40 5.67 -11.91
N ALA A 301 -21.31 6.32 -12.63
CA ALA A 301 -21.98 5.70 -13.77
C ALA A 301 -21.01 5.33 -14.90
N ARG A 302 -20.04 6.22 -15.23
CA ARG A 302 -19.02 5.94 -16.24
C ARG A 302 -18.10 4.78 -15.80
N ALA A 303 -17.74 4.73 -14.53
CA ALA A 303 -16.83 3.71 -13.98
C ALA A 303 -17.42 2.28 -14.02
N GLU A 304 -18.72 2.10 -14.24
CA GLU A 304 -19.29 0.75 -14.41
C GLU A 304 -18.73 0.03 -15.65
N ALA A 305 -18.36 0.76 -16.70
CA ALA A 305 -17.73 0.20 -17.89
C ALA A 305 -16.25 -0.22 -17.66
N TRP A 306 -15.63 0.24 -16.58
CA TRP A 306 -14.24 -0.06 -16.25
C TRP A 306 -14.07 -1.32 -15.37
N ARG A 307 -15.19 -1.94 -14.93
CA ARG A 307 -15.13 -3.18 -14.17
C ARG A 307 -14.47 -4.31 -14.97
N PRO A 308 -13.63 -5.12 -14.30
CA PRO A 308 -13.30 -5.16 -12.86
C PRO A 308 -12.04 -4.35 -12.49
N TRP A 309 -11.63 -3.37 -13.32
CA TRP A 309 -10.34 -2.65 -13.19
C TRP A 309 -10.50 -1.19 -12.80
N ARG A 310 -11.58 -0.83 -12.08
CA ARG A 310 -11.90 0.56 -11.70
C ARG A 310 -10.77 1.22 -10.87
N ALA A 311 -10.06 0.46 -10.04
CA ALA A 311 -8.94 0.98 -9.26
C ALA A 311 -7.76 1.42 -10.13
N TYR A 312 -7.49 0.73 -11.25
CA TYR A 312 -6.46 1.12 -12.21
C TYR A 312 -6.89 2.37 -13.00
N ALA A 313 -8.16 2.46 -13.39
CA ALA A 313 -8.68 3.70 -13.95
C ALA A 313 -8.51 4.89 -13.00
N ALA A 314 -8.81 4.69 -11.70
CA ALA A 314 -8.57 5.70 -10.66
C ALA A 314 -7.08 6.07 -10.56
N ALA A 315 -6.16 5.11 -10.65
CA ALA A 315 -4.72 5.38 -10.61
C ALA A 315 -4.28 6.27 -11.77
N HIS A 316 -4.76 6.02 -13.00
CA HIS A 316 -4.49 6.86 -14.18
C HIS A 316 -5.08 8.27 -14.04
N LEU A 317 -6.30 8.40 -13.50
CA LEU A 317 -6.94 9.69 -13.24
C LEU A 317 -6.17 10.48 -12.18
N TRP A 318 -5.76 9.88 -11.07
CA TRP A 318 -4.94 10.53 -10.05
C TRP A 318 -3.57 10.95 -10.58
N HIS A 319 -2.93 10.11 -11.41
CA HIS A 319 -1.66 10.45 -12.01
C HIS A 319 -1.80 11.66 -12.94
N ASN A 320 -2.87 11.72 -13.72
CA ASN A 320 -3.21 12.86 -14.56
C ASN A 320 -3.50 14.13 -13.75
N TYR A 321 -4.15 14.02 -12.60
CA TYR A 321 -4.41 15.14 -11.68
C TYR A 321 -3.13 15.70 -11.05
N SER A 322 -2.17 14.83 -10.72
CA SER A 322 -0.92 15.21 -10.02
C SER A 322 0.17 15.74 -10.96
N GLY A 323 0.07 15.48 -12.24
CA GLY A 323 1.05 15.86 -13.28
C GLY A 323 0.67 17.08 -14.11
N GLY A 324 -0.46 17.73 -13.78
CA GLY A 324 -0.95 18.96 -14.43
C GLY A 324 -0.47 20.23 -13.73
#